data_251fc20818128f7f5ae8fd26a201c264
#
_entry.id   251fc20818128f7f5ae8fd26a201c264
#
_cell.length_a   1.000
_cell.length_b   1.000
_cell.length_c   1.000
_cell.angle_alpha   90.00
_cell.angle_beta   90.00
_cell.angle_gamma   90.00
#
_symmetry.space_group_name_H-M   'P 1'
#
loop_
_entity.id
_entity.type
_entity.pdbx_description
1 polymer ?
#
loop_
_entity_poly.entity_id
_entity_poly.type
_entity_poly.pdbx_seq_one_letter_code
_entity_poly.pdbx_strand_id
1 'polypeptide(L)'
;MEMLTLVRIGRSARLERLLPAALAEFPVTELPAEQIASTAGRRLLFAVAVDAYGPDEAFVRLLRTLRQNPDCLCGCIGGVIVDGAGELDTKQLARQLVLTANLAGCAFPGKPLVEGTGSLYNQHIQA
;
A
#
# COMPACT_ATOMS: atom_id res chain seq x y z
N MET A 1 -11.64 -1.12 18.88
CA MET A 1 -11.29 -0.96 17.45
C MET A 1 -9.85 -1.39 17.24
N GLU A 2 -9.64 -2.20 16.23
CA GLU A 2 -8.29 -2.69 15.95
C GLU A 2 -7.38 -1.61 15.41
N MET A 3 -6.10 -1.68 15.79
CA MET A 3 -5.09 -0.77 15.32
C MET A 3 -4.79 -1.04 13.84
N LEU A 4 -4.76 0.01 13.04
CA LEU A 4 -4.33 -0.07 11.65
C LEU A 4 -2.85 0.26 11.57
N THR A 5 -2.09 -0.59 10.89
CA THR A 5 -0.66 -0.35 10.69
C THR A 5 -0.45 0.24 9.31
N LEU A 6 0.07 1.45 9.27
CA LEU A 6 0.33 2.17 8.01
C LEU A 6 1.77 1.94 7.60
N VAL A 7 1.96 1.43 6.39
CA VAL A 7 3.27 1.26 5.77
C VAL A 7 3.37 2.25 4.63
N ARG A 8 4.21 3.25 4.78
CA ARG A 8 4.32 4.33 3.82
C ARG A 8 5.58 4.17 2.98
N ILE A 9 5.43 4.20 1.65
CA ILE A 9 6.54 4.11 0.71
C ILE A 9 6.50 5.36 -0.16
N GLY A 10 7.47 6.24 0.01
CA GLY A 10 7.48 7.52 -0.68
C GLY A 10 6.47 8.50 -0.06
N ARG A 11 6.49 9.73 -0.54
CA ARG A 11 5.57 10.77 -0.09
C ARG A 11 5.12 11.62 -1.25
N SER A 12 3.87 12.07 -1.20
CA SER A 12 3.34 13.01 -2.17
C SER A 12 2.37 13.94 -1.46
N ALA A 13 2.17 15.13 -2.04
CA ALA A 13 1.22 16.09 -1.49
C ALA A 13 -0.20 15.51 -1.48
N ARG A 14 -0.55 14.71 -2.48
CA ARG A 14 -1.87 14.10 -2.56
C ARG A 14 -2.09 13.08 -1.46
N LEU A 15 -1.13 12.20 -1.20
CA LEU A 15 -1.22 11.25 -0.11
C LEU A 15 -1.26 11.93 1.25
N GLU A 16 -0.45 12.99 1.42
CA GLU A 16 -0.43 13.72 2.68
C GLU A 16 -1.78 14.37 3.01
N ARG A 17 -2.58 14.68 1.99
CA ARG A 17 -3.93 15.20 2.19
C ARG A 17 -4.96 14.09 2.35
N LEU A 18 -4.80 13.01 1.59
CA LEU A 18 -5.78 11.93 1.55
C LEU A 18 -5.78 11.08 2.82
N LEU A 19 -4.59 10.74 3.31
CA LEU A 19 -4.48 9.81 4.44
C LEU A 19 -5.12 10.31 5.73
N PRO A 20 -4.91 11.56 6.17
CA PRO A 20 -5.57 12.00 7.40
C PRO A 20 -7.09 11.94 7.32
N ALA A 21 -7.66 12.30 6.15
CA ALA A 21 -9.10 12.27 5.97
C ALA A 21 -9.63 10.83 5.94
N ALA A 22 -8.93 9.95 5.25
CA ALA A 22 -9.36 8.55 5.12
C ALA A 22 -9.23 7.78 6.43
N LEU A 23 -8.27 8.14 7.27
CA LEU A 23 -7.95 7.40 8.48
C LEU A 23 -8.38 8.11 9.76
N ALA A 24 -9.22 9.16 9.65
CA ALA A 24 -9.58 9.98 10.80
C ALA A 24 -10.26 9.21 11.93
N GLU A 25 -10.97 8.13 11.62
CA GLU A 25 -11.73 7.35 12.59
C GLU A 25 -10.98 6.12 13.10
N PHE A 26 -9.75 5.92 12.67
CA PHE A 26 -8.98 4.72 13.01
C PHE A 26 -7.77 5.06 13.87
N PRO A 27 -7.50 4.25 14.89
CA PRO A 27 -6.19 4.34 15.54
C PRO A 27 -5.13 3.79 14.58
N VAL A 28 -4.09 4.57 14.33
CA VAL A 28 -3.07 4.26 13.34
C VAL A 28 -1.69 4.26 13.96
N THR A 29 -0.93 3.22 13.68
CA THR A 29 0.50 3.16 13.99
C THR A 29 1.26 3.08 12.67
N GLU A 30 2.28 3.90 12.50
CA GLU A 30 3.09 3.86 11.29
C GLU A 30 4.29 2.93 11.51
N LEU A 31 4.53 2.07 10.51
CA LEU A 31 5.64 1.11 10.54
C LEU A 31 6.58 1.40 9.38
N PRO A 32 7.89 1.55 9.61
CA PRO A 32 8.83 1.66 8.52
C PRO A 32 8.79 0.42 7.63
N ALA A 33 8.91 0.63 6.31
CA ALA A 33 8.83 -0.48 5.35
C ALA A 33 9.92 -1.53 5.60
N GLU A 34 11.05 -1.13 6.14
CA GLU A 34 12.15 -2.05 6.46
C GLU A 34 11.77 -3.08 7.53
N GLN A 35 10.75 -2.77 8.33
CA GLN A 35 10.32 -3.66 9.42
C GLN A 35 9.11 -4.50 9.04
N ILE A 36 8.76 -4.56 7.77
CA ILE A 36 7.55 -5.24 7.31
C ILE A 36 7.53 -6.73 7.70
N ALA A 37 8.67 -7.36 7.80
CA ALA A 37 8.74 -8.78 8.08
C ALA A 37 8.30 -9.15 9.52
N SER A 38 8.04 -8.16 10.37
CA SER A 38 7.64 -8.39 11.76
C SER A 38 6.16 -8.13 12.01
N THR A 39 5.30 -8.15 10.97
CA THR A 39 3.93 -7.66 11.07
C THR A 39 2.84 -8.72 10.93
N ALA A 40 3.16 -9.97 11.18
CA ALA A 40 2.16 -11.04 11.04
C ALA A 40 0.91 -10.75 11.90
N GLY A 41 -0.26 -11.06 11.34
CA GLY A 41 -1.53 -10.96 12.04
C GLY A 41 -2.10 -9.56 12.20
N ARG A 42 -1.58 -8.56 11.50
CA ARG A 42 -2.02 -7.18 11.62
C ARG A 42 -2.89 -6.74 10.44
N ARG A 43 -3.61 -5.63 10.65
CA ARG A 43 -4.26 -4.92 9.56
C ARG A 43 -3.28 -3.92 8.99
N LEU A 44 -3.02 -4.02 7.70
CA LEU A 44 -2.01 -3.22 7.03
C LEU A 44 -2.63 -2.31 5.98
N LEU A 45 -2.15 -1.09 5.88
CA LEU A 45 -2.45 -0.22 4.76
C LEU A 45 -1.13 0.22 4.15
N PHE A 46 -0.92 -0.15 2.89
CA PHE A 46 0.24 0.28 2.14
C PHE A 46 -0.11 1.56 1.41
N ALA A 47 0.59 2.64 1.72
CA ALA A 47 0.41 3.93 1.07
C ALA A 47 1.65 4.23 0.26
N VAL A 48 1.53 4.18 -1.07
CA VAL A 48 2.66 4.25 -1.98
C VAL A 48 2.56 5.50 -2.84
N ALA A 49 3.63 6.29 -2.87
CA ALA A 49 3.75 7.41 -3.79
C ALA A 49 4.83 7.07 -4.82
N VAL A 50 4.47 7.23 -6.09
CA VAL A 50 5.36 6.92 -7.22
C VAL A 50 5.48 8.16 -8.07
N ASP A 51 6.70 8.57 -8.41
CA ASP A 51 6.90 9.74 -9.25
C ASP A 51 6.81 9.38 -10.74
N ALA A 52 7.02 10.38 -11.60
CA ALA A 52 6.90 10.23 -13.04
C ALA A 52 7.95 9.29 -13.65
N TYR A 53 9.00 9.00 -12.91
CA TYR A 53 10.11 8.17 -13.40
C TYR A 53 9.97 6.71 -12.98
N GLY A 54 8.87 6.34 -12.36
CA GLY A 54 8.59 4.96 -11.99
C GLY A 54 8.74 4.70 -10.50
N PRO A 55 8.78 3.42 -10.10
CA PRO A 55 8.89 3.06 -8.70
C PRO A 55 10.25 3.45 -8.14
N ASP A 56 10.27 3.99 -6.93
CA ASP A 56 11.53 4.33 -6.30
C ASP A 56 12.17 3.07 -5.69
N GLU A 57 13.38 3.27 -5.15
CA GLU A 57 14.15 2.19 -4.57
C GLU A 57 13.44 1.58 -3.35
N ALA A 58 12.72 2.39 -2.58
CA ALA A 58 12.02 1.91 -1.40
C ALA A 58 10.94 0.90 -1.77
N PHE A 59 10.22 1.14 -2.88
CA PHE A 59 9.20 0.20 -3.36
C PHE A 59 9.83 -1.13 -3.78
N VAL A 60 10.90 -1.07 -4.55
CA VAL A 60 11.60 -2.28 -5.00
C VAL A 60 12.14 -3.07 -3.80
N ARG A 61 12.68 -2.36 -2.82
CA ARG A 61 13.21 -2.99 -1.62
C ARG A 61 12.11 -3.66 -0.80
N LEU A 62 10.93 -3.03 -0.72
CA LEU A 62 9.78 -3.64 -0.05
C LEU A 62 9.41 -4.97 -0.70
N LEU A 63 9.28 -4.99 -2.02
CA LEU A 63 8.94 -6.22 -2.73
C LEU A 63 9.98 -7.31 -2.50
N ARG A 64 11.26 -6.93 -2.50
CA ARG A 64 12.34 -7.88 -2.25
C ARG A 64 12.25 -8.47 -0.84
N THR A 65 12.01 -7.61 0.15
CA THR A 65 11.87 -8.06 1.54
C THR A 65 10.73 -9.05 1.69
N LEU A 66 9.59 -8.79 1.04
CA LEU A 66 8.45 -9.70 1.09
C LEU A 66 8.78 -11.05 0.43
N ARG A 67 9.51 -11.04 -0.67
CA ARG A 67 9.89 -12.28 -1.36
C ARG A 67 10.91 -13.09 -0.58
N GLN A 68 11.77 -12.43 0.18
CA GLN A 68 12.81 -13.10 0.96
C GLN A 68 12.31 -13.63 2.29
N ASN A 69 11.11 -13.25 2.71
CA ASN A 69 10.53 -13.66 3.98
C ASN A 69 9.15 -14.26 3.75
N PRO A 70 9.08 -15.51 3.23
CA PRO A 70 7.79 -16.15 2.98
C PRO A 70 6.95 -16.19 4.24
N ASP A 71 5.65 -15.97 4.08
CA ASP A 71 4.68 -15.99 5.17
C ASP A 71 4.89 -14.93 6.25
N CYS A 72 5.73 -13.92 6.00
CA CYS A 72 5.94 -12.87 6.99
C CYS A 72 4.70 -12.01 7.24
N LEU A 73 3.73 -12.02 6.31
CA LEU A 73 2.46 -11.33 6.47
C LEU A 73 1.30 -12.29 6.75
N CYS A 74 1.60 -13.48 7.25
CA CYS A 74 0.58 -14.48 7.51
C CYS A 74 -0.47 -13.94 8.48
N GLY A 75 -1.74 -14.09 8.12
CA GLY A 75 -2.85 -13.60 8.93
C GLY A 75 -3.12 -12.11 8.83
N CYS A 76 -2.34 -11.37 8.04
CA CYS A 76 -2.60 -9.95 7.81
C CYS A 76 -3.76 -9.74 6.85
N ILE A 77 -4.48 -8.64 7.05
CA ILE A 77 -5.48 -8.15 6.11
C ILE A 77 -4.99 -6.80 5.63
N GLY A 78 -4.90 -6.63 4.30
CA GLY A 78 -4.27 -5.47 3.73
C GLY A 78 -5.16 -4.65 2.82
N GLY A 79 -4.78 -3.39 2.67
CA GLY A 79 -5.30 -2.49 1.66
C GLY A 79 -4.14 -1.72 1.05
N VAL A 80 -4.36 -1.18 -0.14
CA VAL A 80 -3.32 -0.45 -0.87
C VAL A 80 -3.89 0.85 -1.42
N ILE A 81 -3.19 1.94 -1.19
CA ILE A 81 -3.45 3.23 -1.82
C ILE A 81 -2.18 3.60 -2.59
N VAL A 82 -2.30 3.85 -3.89
CA VAL A 82 -1.16 4.23 -4.72
C VAL A 82 -1.44 5.58 -5.38
N ASP A 83 -0.53 6.51 -5.20
CA ASP A 83 -0.54 7.79 -5.90
C ASP A 83 0.58 7.78 -6.92
N GLY A 84 0.24 7.83 -8.20
CA GLY A 84 1.23 7.76 -9.27
C GLY A 84 0.93 8.73 -10.40
N ALA A 85 1.90 8.86 -11.30
CA ALA A 85 1.82 9.83 -12.39
C ALA A 85 1.04 9.31 -13.61
N GLY A 86 0.99 8.00 -13.83
CA GLY A 86 0.32 7.40 -14.97
C GLY A 86 -0.66 6.34 -14.55
N GLU A 87 -1.80 6.26 -15.26
CA GLU A 87 -2.85 5.33 -14.86
C GLU A 87 -2.41 3.88 -14.99
N LEU A 88 -1.86 3.50 -16.12
CA LEU A 88 -1.49 2.11 -16.37
C LEU A 88 -0.37 1.65 -15.44
N ASP A 89 0.69 2.45 -15.34
CA ASP A 89 1.83 2.12 -14.51
C ASP A 89 1.44 2.06 -13.04
N THR A 90 0.59 2.98 -12.60
CA THR A 90 0.13 3.04 -11.23
C THR A 90 -0.66 1.79 -10.87
N LYS A 91 -1.55 1.35 -11.76
CA LYS A 91 -2.33 0.12 -11.55
C LYS A 91 -1.45 -1.12 -11.54
N GLN A 92 -0.43 -1.16 -12.39
CA GLN A 92 0.49 -2.28 -12.42
C GLN A 92 1.31 -2.39 -11.14
N LEU A 93 1.74 -1.26 -10.60
CA LEU A 93 2.49 -1.24 -9.35
C LEU A 93 1.60 -1.69 -8.19
N ALA A 94 0.36 -1.24 -8.15
CA ALA A 94 -0.59 -1.69 -7.14
C ALA A 94 -0.81 -3.20 -7.22
N ARG A 95 -1.00 -3.72 -8.43
CA ARG A 95 -1.17 -5.15 -8.65
C ARG A 95 0.06 -5.94 -8.21
N GLN A 96 1.23 -5.45 -8.55
CA GLN A 96 2.48 -6.11 -8.17
C GLN A 96 2.64 -6.18 -6.67
N LEU A 97 2.32 -5.10 -5.96
CA LEU A 97 2.39 -5.08 -4.51
C LEU A 97 1.39 -6.04 -3.89
N VAL A 98 0.12 -6.01 -4.36
CA VAL A 98 -0.90 -6.91 -3.85
C VAL A 98 -0.49 -8.36 -4.06
N LEU A 99 -0.02 -8.71 -5.26
CA LEU A 99 0.38 -10.08 -5.55
C LEU A 99 1.54 -10.53 -4.67
N THR A 100 2.56 -9.68 -4.53
CA THR A 100 3.73 -10.01 -3.73
C THR A 100 3.37 -10.16 -2.25
N ALA A 101 2.56 -9.26 -1.71
CA ALA A 101 2.12 -9.34 -0.32
C ALA A 101 1.19 -10.52 -0.09
N ASN A 102 0.35 -10.85 -1.08
CA ASN A 102 -0.53 -12.01 -1.00
C ASN A 102 0.29 -13.30 -0.91
N LEU A 103 1.35 -13.40 -1.70
CA LEU A 103 2.25 -14.56 -1.61
C LEU A 103 2.97 -14.63 -0.27
N ALA A 104 3.11 -13.52 0.43
CA ALA A 104 3.69 -13.48 1.77
C ALA A 104 2.65 -13.75 2.87
N GLY A 105 1.40 -13.98 2.50
CA GLY A 105 0.36 -14.37 3.45
C GLY A 105 -0.71 -13.32 3.72
N CYS A 106 -0.64 -12.16 3.12
CA CYS A 106 -1.59 -11.08 3.35
C CYS A 106 -2.84 -11.24 2.47
N ALA A 107 -4.02 -11.11 3.05
CA ALA A 107 -5.27 -11.12 2.30
C ALA A 107 -5.70 -9.70 1.97
N PHE A 108 -6.22 -9.50 0.75
CA PHE A 108 -6.73 -8.21 0.30
C PHE A 108 -8.19 -8.36 -0.11
N PRO A 109 -9.12 -8.12 0.83
CA PRO A 109 -10.55 -8.37 0.55
C PRO A 109 -11.17 -7.35 -0.39
N GLY A 110 -10.50 -6.20 -0.62
CA GLY A 110 -11.00 -5.16 -1.52
C GLY A 110 -10.04 -4.92 -2.66
N LYS A 111 -10.42 -3.97 -3.53
CA LYS A 111 -9.54 -3.55 -4.62
C LYS A 111 -8.62 -2.43 -4.15
N PRO A 112 -7.40 -2.34 -4.71
CA PRO A 112 -6.51 -1.22 -4.39
C PRO A 112 -7.12 0.11 -4.82
N LEU A 113 -6.94 1.13 -3.99
CA LEU A 113 -7.29 2.49 -4.38
C LEU A 113 -6.11 3.08 -5.14
N VAL A 114 -6.36 3.45 -6.38
CA VAL A 114 -5.33 4.00 -7.26
C VAL A 114 -5.65 5.45 -7.55
N GLU A 115 -4.80 6.35 -7.07
CA GLU A 115 -4.94 7.78 -7.25
C GLU A 115 -3.80 8.34 -8.09
N GLY A 116 -3.86 9.62 -8.40
CA GLY A 116 -2.78 10.29 -9.11
C GLY A 116 -2.89 10.27 -10.62
N THR A 117 -3.92 9.62 -11.14
CA THR A 117 -4.16 9.59 -12.59
C THR A 117 -4.97 10.78 -13.07
N GLY A 118 -5.53 11.57 -12.14
CA GLY A 118 -6.44 12.65 -12.49
C GLY A 118 -7.84 12.18 -12.84
N SER A 119 -8.13 10.91 -12.71
CA SER A 119 -9.42 10.33 -13.09
C SER A 119 -10.26 10.04 -11.85
N LEU A 120 -11.49 10.50 -11.87
CA LEU A 120 -12.46 10.18 -10.81
C LEU A 120 -12.95 8.74 -10.89
N TYR A 121 -12.77 8.09 -12.04
CA TYR A 121 -13.21 6.70 -12.19
C TYR A 121 -12.46 5.75 -11.27
N ASN A 122 -11.22 6.04 -10.97
CA ASN A 122 -10.45 5.20 -10.06
C ASN A 122 -11.04 5.17 -8.66
N GLN A 123 -11.69 6.26 -8.26
CA GLN A 123 -12.34 6.31 -6.95
C GLN A 123 -13.60 5.46 -6.93
N HIS A 124 -14.31 5.37 -8.05
CA HIS A 124 -15.53 4.56 -8.13
C HIS A 124 -15.21 3.06 -8.13
N ILE A 125 -14.09 2.68 -8.68
CA ILE A 125 -13.69 1.27 -8.70
C ILE A 125 -13.50 0.71 -7.29
N GLN A 126 -13.21 1.58 -6.34
CA GLN A 126 -12.93 1.19 -4.96
C GLN A 126 -14.19 0.98 -4.12
N ALA A 127 -15.30 1.44 -4.59
CA ALA A 127 -16.56 1.35 -3.84
C ALA A 127 -17.05 -0.10 -3.67
#